data_d4ebbc2f359e29e4b8e78f16a81b7222
#
_entry.id   d4ebbc2f359e29e4b8e78f16a81b7222
#
_cell.length_a   1.000
_cell.length_b   1.000
_cell.length_c   1.000
_cell.angle_alpha   90.00
_cell.angle_beta   90.00
_cell.angle_gamma   90.00
#
_symmetry.space_group_name_H-M   'P 1'
#
loop_
_entity.id
_entity.type
_entity.pdbx_description
1 polymer ?
#
loop_
_entity_poly.entity_id
_entity_poly.type
_entity_poly.pdbx_seq_one_letter_code
_entity_poly.pdbx_strand_id
1 'polypeptide(L)'
;MSSNTDNQRVNFASVRNPMPCPDFLEVQLKSFKDFLQLDTPPEKRKNEGLYKVFLENFPIADTRNNFVLEFLDYYIDPPRYTIEECLEHGLTYSVPLKAKLKLYCTDPDHEDFDTVIQDVYLGPIPYMTHQGTFIINGAERVVVSQLHRSPGVFFGQSIHSNGTPLYSARVI
;
A
#
# COMPACT_ATOMS: atom_id res chain seq x y z
N MET A 1 -16.27 -0.39 -31.42
CA MET A 1 -16.90 -1.68 -31.06
C MET A 1 -15.77 -2.70 -30.96
N SER A 2 -15.17 -2.83 -29.82
CA SER A 2 -14.13 -3.86 -29.57
C SER A 2 -14.83 -5.09 -29.04
N SER A 3 -14.84 -6.14 -29.86
CA SER A 3 -15.28 -7.47 -29.49
C SER A 3 -14.34 -8.01 -28.38
N ASN A 4 -14.82 -7.99 -27.14
CA ASN A 4 -14.30 -8.86 -26.11
C ASN A 4 -14.52 -10.31 -26.58
N THR A 5 -13.52 -10.91 -27.19
CA THR A 5 -13.43 -12.34 -27.30
C THR A 5 -13.12 -12.85 -25.90
N ASP A 6 -14.15 -13.11 -25.12
CA ASP A 6 -14.07 -13.94 -23.94
C ASP A 6 -13.38 -15.25 -24.34
N ASN A 7 -12.11 -15.39 -23.99
CA ASN A 7 -11.38 -16.66 -24.06
C ASN A 7 -12.00 -17.61 -23.02
N GLN A 8 -13.23 -18.06 -23.29
CA GLN A 8 -13.88 -19.06 -22.47
C GLN A 8 -13.03 -20.35 -22.51
N ARG A 9 -12.43 -20.64 -21.38
CA ARG A 9 -11.67 -21.87 -21.19
C ARG A 9 -12.60 -23.07 -21.34
N VAL A 10 -12.44 -23.82 -22.41
CA VAL A 10 -13.24 -25.01 -22.66
C VAL A 10 -12.69 -26.17 -21.84
N ASN A 11 -13.52 -26.74 -20.96
CA ASN A 11 -13.17 -27.91 -20.16
C ASN A 11 -13.66 -29.19 -20.84
N PHE A 12 -12.75 -30.03 -21.27
CA PHE A 12 -13.01 -31.32 -21.87
C PHE A 12 -13.01 -32.48 -20.85
N ALA A 13 -12.82 -32.22 -19.57
CA ALA A 13 -12.85 -33.24 -18.53
C ALA A 13 -14.30 -33.64 -18.19
N SER A 14 -14.52 -34.89 -17.84
CA SER A 14 -15.80 -35.40 -17.35
C SER A 14 -16.15 -34.95 -15.94
N VAL A 15 -15.14 -34.46 -15.18
CA VAL A 15 -15.28 -33.96 -13.81
C VAL A 15 -15.38 -32.43 -13.84
N ARG A 16 -16.36 -31.85 -13.13
CA ARG A 16 -16.46 -30.40 -12.93
C ARG A 16 -15.29 -29.93 -12.08
N ASN A 17 -14.59 -28.89 -12.54
CA ASN A 17 -13.57 -28.24 -11.72
C ASN A 17 -14.24 -27.62 -10.48
N PRO A 18 -13.89 -28.05 -9.26
CA PRO A 18 -14.50 -27.55 -8.05
C PRO A 18 -14.13 -26.09 -7.74
N MET A 19 -13.01 -25.62 -8.32
CA MET A 19 -12.52 -24.25 -8.12
C MET A 19 -12.11 -23.61 -9.44
N PRO A 20 -12.36 -22.29 -9.63
CA PRO A 20 -11.80 -21.54 -10.74
C PRO A 20 -10.27 -21.50 -10.62
N CYS A 21 -9.59 -21.44 -11.77
CA CYS A 21 -8.13 -21.22 -11.77
C CYS A 21 -7.83 -19.82 -11.25
N PRO A 22 -7.05 -19.64 -10.15
CA PRO A 22 -6.72 -18.33 -9.66
C PRO A 22 -5.79 -17.60 -10.63
N ASP A 23 -5.85 -16.27 -10.60
CA ASP A 23 -4.85 -15.43 -11.24
C ASP A 23 -3.59 -15.40 -10.37
N PHE A 24 -2.46 -15.86 -10.93
CA PHE A 24 -1.18 -15.91 -10.20
C PHE A 24 -0.59 -14.54 -9.89
N LEU A 25 -1.03 -13.49 -10.59
CA LEU A 25 -0.61 -12.10 -10.35
C LEU A 25 -1.54 -11.35 -9.39
N GLU A 26 -2.68 -11.93 -9.01
CA GLU A 26 -3.68 -11.27 -8.17
C GLU A 26 -3.09 -10.77 -6.85
N VAL A 27 -2.22 -11.56 -6.22
CA VAL A 27 -1.60 -11.20 -4.92
C VAL A 27 -0.83 -9.88 -5.03
N GLN A 28 -0.04 -9.73 -6.09
CA GLN A 28 0.77 -8.53 -6.33
C GLN A 28 -0.11 -7.32 -6.66
N LEU A 29 -0.96 -7.47 -7.66
CA LEU A 29 -1.80 -6.39 -8.17
C LEU A 29 -2.81 -5.90 -7.13
N LYS A 30 -3.49 -6.84 -6.46
CA LYS A 30 -4.51 -6.51 -5.46
C LYS A 30 -3.89 -5.84 -4.22
N SER A 31 -2.77 -6.37 -3.71
CA SER A 31 -2.12 -5.77 -2.55
C SER A 31 -1.66 -4.33 -2.80
N PHE A 32 -1.16 -4.04 -4.00
CA PHE A 32 -0.76 -2.69 -4.39
C PHE A 32 -1.97 -1.76 -4.58
N LYS A 33 -3.04 -2.26 -5.17
CA LYS A 33 -4.30 -1.53 -5.30
C LYS A 33 -4.91 -1.21 -3.94
N ASP A 34 -4.94 -2.19 -3.03
CA ASP A 34 -5.44 -2.01 -1.66
C ASP A 34 -4.54 -1.05 -0.85
N PHE A 35 -3.24 -1.06 -1.09
CA PHE A 35 -2.30 -0.12 -0.47
C PHE A 35 -2.58 1.33 -0.87
N LEU A 36 -2.78 1.60 -2.15
CA LEU A 36 -2.98 2.96 -2.66
C LEU A 36 -4.44 3.44 -2.58
N GLN A 37 -5.42 2.56 -2.65
CA GLN A 37 -6.86 2.85 -2.62
C GLN A 37 -7.31 4.03 -3.50
N LEU A 38 -6.70 4.21 -4.68
CA LEU A 38 -6.96 5.36 -5.56
C LEU A 38 -8.34 5.33 -6.19
N ASP A 39 -8.86 4.14 -6.47
CA ASP A 39 -10.20 3.95 -7.07
C ASP A 39 -11.34 4.19 -6.08
N THR A 40 -11.00 4.39 -4.80
CA THR A 40 -11.99 4.55 -3.73
C THR A 40 -12.09 6.03 -3.34
N PRO A 41 -13.31 6.62 -3.32
CA PRO A 41 -13.48 7.98 -2.85
C PRO A 41 -12.98 8.14 -1.40
N PRO A 42 -12.47 9.32 -1.01
CA PRO A 42 -11.86 9.55 0.30
C PRO A 42 -12.73 9.10 1.49
N GLU A 43 -14.03 9.34 1.39
CA GLU A 43 -15.01 9.00 2.44
C GLU A 43 -15.21 7.49 2.65
N LYS A 44 -14.86 6.68 1.64
CA LYS A 44 -15.04 5.23 1.66
C LYS A 44 -13.74 4.46 1.78
N ARG A 45 -12.60 5.16 1.87
CA ARG A 45 -11.30 4.51 2.04
C ARG A 45 -11.24 3.78 3.38
N LYS A 46 -10.68 2.59 3.34
CA LYS A 46 -10.43 1.82 4.55
C LYS A 46 -9.20 2.37 5.27
N ASN A 47 -9.20 2.27 6.60
CA ASN A 47 -8.05 2.66 7.41
C ASN A 47 -6.92 1.61 7.31
N GLU A 48 -6.36 1.48 6.10
CA GLU A 48 -5.31 0.51 5.73
C GLU A 48 -4.34 1.18 4.75
N GLY A 49 -3.14 0.60 4.60
CA GLY A 49 -2.15 1.03 3.62
C GLY A 49 -1.69 2.48 3.79
N LEU A 50 -1.57 3.20 2.67
CA LEU A 50 -1.07 4.57 2.66
C LEU A 50 -2.01 5.55 3.39
N TYR A 51 -3.32 5.36 3.29
CA TYR A 51 -4.30 6.20 3.97
C TYR A 51 -4.14 6.16 5.50
N LYS A 52 -3.89 4.97 6.05
CA LYS A 52 -3.62 4.79 7.48
C LYS A 52 -2.40 5.59 7.94
N VAL A 53 -1.32 5.59 7.16
CA VAL A 53 -0.10 6.35 7.48
C VAL A 53 -0.39 7.85 7.58
N PHE A 54 -1.20 8.38 6.67
CA PHE A 54 -1.62 9.79 6.77
C PHE A 54 -2.44 10.05 8.03
N LEU A 55 -3.44 9.20 8.32
CA LEU A 55 -4.28 9.38 9.52
C LEU A 55 -3.50 9.29 10.83
N GLU A 56 -2.46 8.49 10.90
CA GLU A 56 -1.62 8.36 12.10
C GLU A 56 -0.67 9.55 12.31
N ASN A 57 -0.26 10.22 11.23
CA ASN A 57 0.65 11.35 11.31
C ASN A 57 -0.06 12.71 11.36
N PHE A 58 -1.29 12.81 10.93
CA PHE A 58 -2.09 14.03 10.95
C PHE A 58 -3.24 13.92 11.94
N PRO A 59 -3.72 15.04 12.52
CA PRO A 59 -3.24 16.42 12.33
C PRO A 59 -1.91 16.70 13.01
N ILE A 60 -1.13 17.62 12.42
CA ILE A 60 0.10 18.14 13.00
C ILE A 60 -0.21 19.52 13.60
N ALA A 61 -0.02 19.66 14.90
CA ALA A 61 -0.20 20.91 15.60
C ALA A 61 1.14 21.53 15.98
N ASP A 62 1.20 22.86 16.00
CA ASP A 62 2.35 23.59 16.55
C ASP A 62 2.48 23.37 18.06
N THR A 63 3.68 23.57 18.60
CA THR A 63 3.99 23.45 20.05
C THR A 63 3.09 24.33 20.93
N ARG A 64 2.56 25.42 20.38
CA ARG A 64 1.62 26.32 21.06
C ARG A 64 0.15 26.04 20.72
N ASN A 65 -0.12 25.06 19.84
CA ASN A 65 -1.45 24.72 19.31
C ASN A 65 -2.15 25.88 18.59
N ASN A 66 -1.40 26.87 18.10
CA ASN A 66 -1.97 28.00 17.37
C ASN A 66 -2.28 27.65 15.91
N PHE A 67 -1.44 26.82 15.30
CA PHE A 67 -1.62 26.38 13.91
C PHE A 67 -1.79 24.86 13.84
N VAL A 68 -2.74 24.44 13.04
CA VAL A 68 -3.02 23.01 12.81
C VAL A 68 -2.98 22.73 11.31
N LEU A 69 -2.18 21.74 10.95
CA LEU A 69 -2.10 21.20 9.60
C LEU A 69 -2.91 19.89 9.54
N GLU A 70 -4.00 19.91 8.79
CA GLU A 70 -4.94 18.81 8.62
C GLU A 70 -4.77 18.16 7.25
N PHE A 71 -4.82 16.83 7.21
CA PHE A 71 -4.84 16.07 5.97
C PHE A 71 -6.28 15.93 5.47
N LEU A 72 -6.51 16.22 4.19
CA LEU A 72 -7.81 16.06 3.56
C LEU A 72 -7.88 14.85 2.63
N ASP A 73 -6.92 14.75 1.72
CA ASP A 73 -6.87 13.69 0.71
C ASP A 73 -5.47 13.54 0.13
N TYR A 74 -5.23 12.44 -0.59
CA TYR A 74 -4.06 12.25 -1.43
C TYR A 74 -4.45 11.74 -2.80
N TYR A 75 -3.60 12.02 -3.78
CA TYR A 75 -3.73 11.55 -5.14
C TYR A 75 -2.36 11.43 -5.82
N ILE A 76 -2.33 10.76 -6.94
CA ILE A 76 -1.15 10.63 -7.76
C ILE A 76 -1.38 11.29 -9.12
N ASP A 77 -0.33 11.90 -9.66
CA ASP A 77 -0.31 12.37 -11.04
C ASP A 77 0.15 11.25 -11.98
N PRO A 78 -0.11 11.36 -13.28
CA PRO A 78 0.44 10.43 -14.26
C PRO A 78 1.96 10.32 -14.19
N PRO A 79 2.54 9.16 -14.51
CA PRO A 79 3.98 8.97 -14.55
C PRO A 79 4.61 9.89 -15.61
N ARG A 80 5.81 10.39 -15.30
CA ARG A 80 6.54 11.28 -16.20
C ARG A 80 7.15 10.56 -17.39
N TYR A 81 7.54 9.29 -17.19
CA TYR A 81 8.18 8.46 -18.20
C TYR A 81 7.36 7.19 -18.40
N THR A 82 7.40 6.65 -19.60
CA THR A 82 6.82 5.36 -19.92
C THR A 82 7.65 4.21 -19.36
N ILE A 83 7.08 3.02 -19.33
CA ILE A 83 7.78 1.79 -18.89
C ILE A 83 9.02 1.55 -19.75
N GLU A 84 8.87 1.68 -21.08
CA GLU A 84 9.93 1.46 -22.05
C GLU A 84 11.07 2.47 -21.86
N GLU A 85 10.76 3.75 -21.73
CA GLU A 85 11.77 4.79 -21.45
C GLU A 85 12.52 4.54 -20.14
N CYS A 86 11.83 4.05 -19.09
CA CYS A 86 12.49 3.72 -17.83
C CYS A 86 13.48 2.56 -17.96
N LEU A 87 13.15 1.55 -18.76
CA LEU A 87 14.02 0.41 -19.03
C LEU A 87 15.25 0.83 -19.87
N GLU A 88 15.05 1.62 -20.91
CA GLU A 88 16.11 2.05 -21.82
C GLU A 88 17.08 3.03 -21.15
N HIS A 89 16.57 3.98 -20.38
CA HIS A 89 17.38 5.03 -19.76
C HIS A 89 17.83 4.73 -18.33
N GLY A 90 17.53 3.54 -17.80
CA GLY A 90 17.91 3.16 -16.44
C GLY A 90 17.19 3.97 -15.36
N LEU A 91 15.94 4.38 -15.61
CA LEU A 91 15.14 5.19 -14.69
C LEU A 91 14.23 4.32 -13.82
N THR A 92 13.66 4.94 -12.80
CA THR A 92 12.64 4.32 -11.95
C THR A 92 11.26 4.73 -12.44
N TYR A 93 10.39 3.73 -12.71
CA TYR A 93 8.99 3.98 -13.03
C TYR A 93 8.24 4.41 -11.78
N SER A 94 7.95 5.69 -11.67
CA SER A 94 7.37 6.31 -10.49
C SER A 94 6.29 7.33 -10.84
N VAL A 95 5.41 7.57 -9.89
CA VAL A 95 4.34 8.57 -10.00
C VAL A 95 4.49 9.60 -8.89
N PRO A 96 4.20 10.90 -9.18
CA PRO A 96 4.22 11.95 -8.18
C PRO A 96 3.06 11.76 -7.19
N LEU A 97 3.38 11.66 -5.89
CA LEU A 97 2.39 11.66 -4.83
C LEU A 97 2.15 13.08 -4.35
N LYS A 98 0.90 13.50 -4.32
CA LYS A 98 0.45 14.78 -3.78
C LYS A 98 -0.56 14.56 -2.67
N ALA A 99 -0.49 15.40 -1.66
CA ALA A 99 -1.48 15.44 -0.58
C ALA A 99 -2.17 16.80 -0.56
N LYS A 100 -3.48 16.78 -0.38
CA LYS A 100 -4.29 17.96 -0.15
C LYS A 100 -4.32 18.23 1.34
N LEU A 101 -3.71 19.33 1.74
CA LEU A 101 -3.56 19.74 3.13
C LEU A 101 -4.31 21.03 3.39
N LYS A 102 -4.79 21.17 4.62
CA LYS A 102 -5.48 22.36 5.11
C LYS A 102 -4.73 22.87 6.33
N LEU A 103 -4.30 24.13 6.25
CA LEU A 103 -3.69 24.85 7.36
C LEU A 103 -4.69 25.87 7.89
N TYR A 104 -4.97 25.84 9.18
CA TYR A 104 -5.82 26.82 9.84
C TYR A 104 -5.25 27.23 11.19
N CYS A 105 -5.62 28.42 11.64
CA CYS A 105 -5.28 28.96 12.94
C CYS A 105 -6.41 28.67 13.94
N THR A 106 -6.05 28.27 15.15
CA THR A 106 -7.00 28.02 16.25
C THR A 106 -6.98 29.14 17.28
N ASP A 107 -6.04 30.09 17.17
CA ASP A 107 -5.86 31.19 18.10
C ASP A 107 -6.85 32.33 17.80
N PRO A 108 -7.67 32.75 18.78
CA PRO A 108 -8.61 33.85 18.61
C PRO A 108 -7.90 35.21 18.40
N ASP A 109 -6.64 35.36 18.79
CA ASP A 109 -5.88 36.61 18.57
C ASP A 109 -5.41 36.78 17.11
N HIS A 110 -5.57 35.78 16.27
CA HIS A 110 -5.17 35.74 14.86
C HIS A 110 -6.37 35.47 13.93
N GLU A 111 -7.51 36.10 14.18
CA GLU A 111 -8.73 35.95 13.35
C GLU A 111 -8.53 36.37 11.88
N ASP A 112 -7.48 37.13 11.57
CA ASP A 112 -7.13 37.58 10.23
C ASP A 112 -6.46 36.48 9.36
N PHE A 113 -6.16 35.28 9.93
CA PHE A 113 -5.53 34.22 9.18
C PHE A 113 -6.55 33.41 8.39
N ASP A 114 -6.54 33.58 7.08
CA ASP A 114 -7.37 32.78 6.18
C ASP A 114 -6.93 31.32 6.14
N THR A 115 -7.88 30.41 6.20
CA THR A 115 -7.62 28.97 6.01
C THR A 115 -7.02 28.72 4.64
N VAL A 116 -5.83 28.14 4.61
CA VAL A 116 -5.13 27.79 3.37
C VAL A 116 -5.35 26.31 3.05
N ILE A 117 -5.90 26.02 1.87
CA ILE A 117 -5.99 24.66 1.33
C ILE A 117 -5.11 24.58 0.10
N GLN A 118 -4.14 23.68 0.13
CA GLN A 118 -3.15 23.56 -0.94
C GLN A 118 -2.80 22.10 -1.20
N ASP A 119 -2.49 21.81 -2.47
CA ASP A 119 -1.93 20.54 -2.88
C ASP A 119 -0.40 20.56 -2.74
N VAL A 120 0.12 19.68 -1.91
CA VAL A 120 1.56 19.61 -1.60
C VAL A 120 2.16 18.38 -2.26
N TYR A 121 3.22 18.58 -3.02
CA TYR A 121 4.02 17.49 -3.57
C TYR A 121 4.88 16.85 -2.48
N LEU A 122 4.66 15.56 -2.22
CA LEU A 122 5.40 14.82 -1.19
C LEU A 122 6.62 14.08 -1.74
N GLY A 123 6.58 13.69 -3.02
CA GLY A 123 7.66 12.98 -3.66
C GLY A 123 7.18 11.93 -4.67
N PRO A 124 8.11 11.32 -5.42
CA PRO A 124 7.79 10.23 -6.31
C PRO A 124 7.71 8.91 -5.53
N ILE A 125 6.72 8.09 -5.86
CA ILE A 125 6.63 6.71 -5.37
C ILE A 125 6.76 5.74 -6.54
N PRO A 126 7.48 4.63 -6.39
CA PRO A 126 7.51 3.58 -7.41
C PRO A 126 6.11 3.08 -7.70
N TYR A 127 5.80 2.90 -8.97
CA TYR A 127 4.48 2.42 -9.39
C TYR A 127 4.57 1.04 -10.03
N MET A 128 3.62 0.19 -9.70
CA MET A 128 3.57 -1.18 -10.19
C MET A 128 3.09 -1.22 -11.64
N THR A 129 3.75 -2.03 -12.46
CA THR A 129 3.31 -2.30 -13.84
C THR A 129 2.10 -3.25 -13.84
N HIS A 130 1.44 -3.38 -15.00
CA HIS A 130 0.34 -4.31 -15.17
C HIS A 130 0.72 -5.78 -14.99
N GLN A 131 2.00 -6.10 -15.02
CA GLN A 131 2.56 -7.44 -14.77
C GLN A 131 2.88 -7.70 -13.29
N GLY A 132 2.61 -6.74 -12.40
CA GLY A 132 2.91 -6.87 -10.97
C GLY A 132 4.37 -6.64 -10.61
N THR A 133 5.15 -5.99 -11.47
CA THR A 133 6.56 -5.70 -11.29
C THR A 133 6.79 -4.21 -11.00
N PHE A 134 7.94 -3.88 -10.42
CA PHE A 134 8.45 -2.51 -10.28
C PHE A 134 9.69 -2.35 -11.14
N ILE A 135 9.86 -1.17 -11.72
CA ILE A 135 11.08 -0.83 -12.46
C ILE A 135 11.88 0.16 -11.62
N ILE A 136 13.02 -0.29 -11.12
CA ILE A 136 13.91 0.49 -10.27
C ILE A 136 15.27 0.60 -10.94
N ASN A 137 15.66 1.82 -11.31
CA ASN A 137 16.93 2.09 -12.01
C ASN A 137 17.09 1.23 -13.28
N GLY A 138 16.01 1.06 -14.05
CA GLY A 138 15.99 0.26 -15.26
C GLY A 138 15.94 -1.26 -15.05
N ALA A 139 15.92 -1.74 -13.81
CA ALA A 139 15.80 -3.16 -13.49
C ALA A 139 14.37 -3.50 -13.09
N GLU A 140 13.79 -4.49 -13.73
CA GLU A 140 12.48 -5.01 -13.40
C GLU A 140 12.59 -5.91 -12.16
N ARG A 141 11.79 -5.60 -11.12
CA ARG A 141 11.85 -6.26 -9.82
C ARG A 141 10.46 -6.66 -9.34
N VAL A 142 10.39 -7.76 -8.61
CA VAL A 142 9.15 -8.29 -8.01
C VAL A 142 9.34 -8.43 -6.51
N VAL A 143 8.33 -8.03 -5.75
CA VAL A 143 8.26 -8.30 -4.31
C VAL A 143 7.84 -9.75 -4.12
N VAL A 144 8.74 -10.58 -3.57
CA VAL A 144 8.46 -11.99 -3.32
C VAL A 144 7.87 -12.19 -1.92
N SER A 145 6.93 -13.13 -1.80
CA SER A 145 6.36 -13.51 -0.52
C SER A 145 7.41 -14.21 0.34
N GLN A 146 7.49 -13.83 1.61
CA GLN A 146 8.41 -14.43 2.58
C GLN A 146 7.63 -15.16 3.66
N LEU A 147 8.02 -16.39 3.95
CA LEU A 147 7.48 -17.13 5.08
C LEU A 147 8.01 -16.55 6.39
N HIS A 148 7.11 -16.05 7.21
CA HIS A 148 7.44 -15.39 8.47
C HIS A 148 6.83 -16.16 9.64
N ARG A 149 7.55 -16.27 10.75
CA ARG A 149 6.99 -16.81 11.99
C ARG A 149 5.99 -15.83 12.57
N SER A 150 4.83 -16.34 12.99
CA SER A 150 3.83 -15.48 13.66
C SER A 150 4.35 -14.98 14.99
N PRO A 151 4.19 -13.69 15.32
CA PRO A 151 4.46 -13.19 16.66
C PRO A 151 3.56 -13.90 17.69
N GLY A 152 4.11 -14.21 18.83
CA GLY A 152 3.36 -14.88 19.89
C GLY A 152 4.22 -15.68 20.84
N VAL A 153 3.56 -16.47 21.70
CA VAL A 153 4.22 -17.35 22.67
C VAL A 153 3.88 -18.80 22.35
N PHE A 154 4.92 -19.62 22.23
CA PHE A 154 4.82 -21.05 21.97
C PHE A 154 5.32 -21.80 23.18
N PHE A 155 4.52 -22.75 23.67
CA PHE A 155 4.85 -23.59 24.80
C PHE A 155 5.30 -24.97 24.34
N GLY A 156 6.35 -25.48 24.98
CA GLY A 156 6.87 -26.83 24.71
C GLY A 156 7.06 -27.60 26.02
N GLN A 157 7.01 -28.92 25.92
CA GLN A 157 7.34 -29.82 27.00
C GLN A 157 8.42 -30.81 26.52
N SER A 158 9.44 -31.01 27.32
CA SER A 158 10.46 -32.03 27.12
C SER A 158 10.66 -32.84 28.41
N ILE A 159 11.15 -34.06 28.29
CA ILE A 159 11.43 -34.89 29.44
C ILE A 159 12.94 -34.99 29.59
N HIS A 160 13.42 -34.58 30.74
CA HIS A 160 14.84 -34.73 31.08
C HIS A 160 15.21 -36.21 31.24
N SER A 161 16.53 -36.57 31.10
CA SER A 161 17.03 -37.92 31.19
C SER A 161 16.72 -38.63 32.52
N ASN A 162 16.46 -37.88 33.59
CA ASN A 162 16.03 -38.36 34.92
C ASN A 162 14.50 -38.54 35.05
N GLY A 163 13.72 -38.35 33.97
CA GLY A 163 12.26 -38.49 33.96
C GLY A 163 11.48 -37.25 34.38
N THR A 164 12.15 -36.15 34.72
CA THR A 164 11.49 -34.88 35.12
C THR A 164 10.94 -34.13 33.91
N PRO A 165 9.66 -33.72 33.86
CA PRO A 165 9.14 -32.90 32.78
C PRO A 165 9.68 -31.47 32.89
N LEU A 166 10.23 -30.95 31.79
CA LEU A 166 10.67 -29.59 31.63
C LEU A 166 9.72 -28.84 30.71
N TYR A 167 9.29 -27.67 31.12
CA TYR A 167 8.43 -26.79 30.33
C TYR A 167 9.24 -25.63 29.79
N SER A 168 9.02 -25.28 28.54
CA SER A 168 9.67 -24.15 27.88
C SER A 168 8.62 -23.20 27.27
N ALA A 169 8.91 -21.92 27.29
CA ALA A 169 8.14 -20.92 26.58
C ALA A 169 9.07 -20.17 25.63
N ARG A 170 8.65 -20.04 24.37
CA ARG A 170 9.39 -19.28 23.35
C ARG A 170 8.55 -18.09 22.95
N VAL A 171 9.08 -16.90 23.16
CA VAL A 171 8.48 -15.64 22.71
C VAL A 171 9.12 -15.25 21.37
N ILE A 172 8.29 -14.92 20.36
CA ILE A 172 8.71 -14.53 19.01
C ILE A 172 8.12 -13.17 18.70
#